data_96598e2a5832c226beebd85261939a72
#
_entry.id   96598e2a5832c226beebd85261939a72
#
_cell.length_a   1.000
_cell.length_b   1.000
_cell.length_c   1.000
_cell.angle_alpha   90.00
_cell.angle_beta   90.00
_cell.angle_gamma   90.00
#
_symmetry.space_group_name_H-M   'P 1'
#
loop_
_entity.id
_entity.type
_entity.pdbx_description
1 polymer ?
#
loop_
_entity_poly.entity_id
_entity_poly.type
_entity_poly.pdbx_seq_one_letter_code
_entity_poly.pdbx_strand_id
1 'polypeptide(L)'
;MTRFFQLGTASLLALLLIGCSTKDAPEQEAAATAADLHETYTAAQFFQTTSYRMGGAGPYAFSATNGDLLVSSDETGVYNAYRLDVTTMQMTALTQSDDRGVYADSWFPEDDRFIYQQDGNGDELTHVFVMTPEGEVTDLTPGEGHKAGFAGWSSDGKSFYVFSNERDGAAFDMYRYSAADYSREVLYENSEGLDLGSISSDGRWVVYARNNSNADSDLFLIDVTADELELVNITPHEGDIEYSAMGFTPDNSKLIYSTNEFGEFSQAWTLSLETGEREVLVADDWDVMYVGYSPSGRYRVSGVN
;
A
#
# COMPACT_ATOMS: atom_id res chain seq x y z
N MET A 1 44.31 -12.64 56.90
CA MET A 1 44.57 -13.98 57.50
C MET A 1 44.55 -14.96 56.38
N THR A 2 45.71 -15.38 55.97
CA THR A 2 46.41 -16.66 56.18
C THR A 2 45.96 -17.66 55.11
N ARG A 3 46.78 -17.83 54.07
CA ARG A 3 47.89 -18.83 53.88
C ARG A 3 47.37 -20.12 53.23
N PHE A 4 47.91 -20.48 52.08
CA PHE A 4 49.04 -21.37 51.72
C PHE A 4 48.55 -22.80 51.44
N PHE A 5 48.99 -23.66 50.48
CA PHE A 5 50.23 -24.10 49.89
C PHE A 5 49.86 -25.06 48.75
N GLN A 6 50.36 -25.10 47.57
CA GLN A 6 51.62 -25.58 46.97
C GLN A 6 51.76 -27.11 46.78
N LEU A 7 52.32 -27.41 45.61
CA LEU A 7 53.09 -28.58 45.20
C LEU A 7 52.29 -29.80 44.67
N GLY A 8 52.43 -30.30 43.48
CA GLY A 8 53.71 -30.53 42.68
C GLY A 8 54.01 -31.99 42.64
N THR A 9 54.08 -32.59 41.49
CA THR A 9 55.12 -33.54 41.15
C THR A 9 55.00 -34.04 39.72
N ALA A 10 56.09 -33.96 39.03
CA ALA A 10 56.40 -34.57 37.73
C ALA A 10 56.89 -36.01 37.91
N SER A 11 56.70 -36.86 36.92
CA SER A 11 57.52 -38.05 36.56
C SER A 11 57.04 -38.54 35.20
N LEU A 12 57.74 -38.43 34.18
CA LEU A 12 58.90 -39.04 33.56
C LEU A 12 58.69 -40.49 33.09
N LEU A 13 58.79 -40.62 31.78
CA LEU A 13 59.40 -41.69 30.99
C LEU A 13 58.69 -43.03 30.81
N ALA A 14 58.35 -43.33 29.56
CA ALA A 14 58.89 -44.51 28.85
C ALA A 14 58.53 -44.46 27.36
N LEU A 15 59.56 -44.37 26.53
CA LEU A 15 59.59 -44.76 25.12
C LEU A 15 59.36 -46.26 24.98
N LEU A 16 58.46 -46.66 24.10
CA LEU A 16 58.54 -47.96 23.43
C LEU A 16 58.18 -47.77 21.97
N LEU A 17 59.15 -47.79 21.12
CA LEU A 17 59.09 -47.96 19.69
C LEU A 17 58.65 -49.39 19.37
N ILE A 18 57.53 -49.60 18.73
CA ILE A 18 57.31 -50.81 17.95
C ILE A 18 56.74 -50.32 16.62
N GLY A 19 57.57 -50.50 15.60
CA GLY A 19 57.19 -50.33 14.21
C GLY A 19 56.33 -51.50 13.75
N CYS A 20 55.56 -51.25 12.78
CA CYS A 20 55.31 -52.04 11.57
C CYS A 20 53.92 -51.81 11.01
N SER A 21 53.94 -51.68 9.72
CA SER A 21 52.94 -52.04 8.75
C SER A 21 51.99 -50.94 8.29
N THR A 22 52.42 -50.35 7.20
CA THR A 22 51.58 -49.69 6.24
C THR A 22 50.50 -50.65 5.75
N LYS A 23 49.28 -50.45 6.17
CA LYS A 23 48.07 -50.83 5.41
C LYS A 23 47.46 -49.58 4.86
N ASP A 24 47.36 -49.55 3.55
CA ASP A 24 46.63 -48.53 2.82
C ASP A 24 45.26 -48.33 3.45
N ALA A 25 45.07 -47.18 4.09
CA ALA A 25 43.75 -46.73 4.48
C ALA A 25 43.02 -46.36 3.20
N PRO A 26 41.76 -46.79 3.00
CA PRO A 26 41.00 -46.33 1.88
C PRO A 26 40.92 -44.79 1.94
N GLU A 27 41.21 -44.17 0.82
CA GLU A 27 41.01 -42.75 0.57
C GLU A 27 39.54 -42.43 0.96
N GLN A 28 39.39 -41.73 2.08
CA GLN A 28 38.09 -41.29 2.53
C GLN A 28 37.70 -40.19 1.52
N GLU A 29 36.84 -40.54 0.58
CA GLU A 29 36.15 -39.56 -0.26
C GLU A 29 35.66 -38.44 0.66
N ALA A 30 36.23 -37.26 0.51
CA ALA A 30 35.80 -36.10 1.26
C ALA A 30 34.31 -35.89 0.94
N ALA A 31 33.44 -36.15 1.92
CA ALA A 31 32.06 -35.85 1.80
C ALA A 31 31.96 -34.35 1.46
N ALA A 32 31.37 -34.03 0.31
CA ALA A 32 31.09 -32.68 -0.07
C ALA A 32 30.41 -31.96 1.11
N THR A 33 31.04 -30.91 1.59
CA THR A 33 30.50 -30.16 2.72
C THR A 33 29.14 -29.55 2.29
N ALA A 34 28.20 -29.49 3.20
CA ALA A 34 26.86 -28.96 2.94
C ALA A 34 26.87 -27.57 2.29
N ALA A 35 28.03 -26.89 2.28
CA ALA A 35 28.24 -25.61 1.59
C ALA A 35 28.17 -25.71 0.04
N ASP A 36 28.43 -26.91 -0.52
CA ASP A 36 28.40 -27.11 -1.99
C ASP A 36 27.01 -27.43 -2.53
N LEU A 37 25.99 -27.49 -1.65
CA LEU A 37 24.59 -27.82 -2.02
C LEU A 37 23.71 -26.60 -2.24
N HIS A 38 24.21 -25.40 -1.99
CA HIS A 38 23.45 -24.18 -2.15
C HIS A 38 24.05 -23.35 -3.29
N GLU A 39 23.23 -23.12 -4.30
CA GLU A 39 23.53 -22.14 -5.34
C GLU A 39 23.65 -20.75 -4.70
N THR A 40 24.79 -20.10 -4.90
CA THR A 40 25.02 -18.75 -4.36
C THR A 40 24.68 -17.73 -5.44
N TYR A 41 23.72 -16.86 -5.14
CA TYR A 41 23.33 -15.78 -6.02
C TYR A 41 24.08 -14.49 -5.64
N THR A 42 24.46 -13.73 -6.64
CA THR A 42 25.02 -12.38 -6.42
C THR A 42 23.91 -11.42 -6.04
N ALA A 43 24.25 -10.33 -5.32
CA ALA A 43 23.28 -9.29 -5.02
C ALA A 43 22.59 -8.76 -6.29
N ALA A 44 23.34 -8.60 -7.39
CA ALA A 44 22.79 -8.16 -8.68
C ALA A 44 21.69 -9.09 -9.21
N GLN A 45 21.82 -10.42 -9.02
CA GLN A 45 20.78 -11.37 -9.47
C GLN A 45 19.48 -11.22 -8.69
N PHE A 46 19.54 -10.85 -7.40
CA PHE A 46 18.33 -10.60 -6.60
C PHE A 46 17.60 -9.32 -7.01
N PHE A 47 18.32 -8.35 -7.60
CA PHE A 47 17.75 -7.08 -8.06
C PHE A 47 17.44 -7.06 -9.56
N GLN A 48 17.62 -8.17 -10.28
CA GLN A 48 17.23 -8.34 -11.69
C GLN A 48 15.75 -8.73 -11.83
N THR A 49 14.88 -8.08 -11.06
CA THR A 49 13.44 -8.30 -11.11
C THR A 49 12.76 -7.09 -11.76
N THR A 50 11.73 -7.35 -12.55
CA THR A 50 10.84 -6.31 -13.06
C THR A 50 9.54 -6.36 -12.26
N SER A 51 9.12 -5.22 -11.76
CA SER A 51 7.88 -5.08 -11.01
C SER A 51 6.76 -4.60 -11.92
N TYR A 52 5.57 -5.16 -11.72
CA TYR A 52 4.35 -4.73 -12.39
C TYR A 52 3.30 -4.40 -11.34
N ARG A 53 2.71 -3.22 -11.45
CA ARG A 53 1.61 -2.78 -10.60
C ARG A 53 0.43 -2.43 -11.48
N MET A 54 -0.73 -2.99 -11.17
CA MET A 54 -1.98 -2.58 -11.80
C MET A 54 -2.29 -1.14 -11.40
N GLY A 55 -2.67 -0.29 -12.34
CA GLY A 55 -3.12 1.08 -12.08
C GLY A 55 -4.41 1.04 -11.28
N GLY A 56 -4.29 1.43 -10.00
CA GLY A 56 -5.40 1.48 -9.05
C GLY A 56 -6.13 0.16 -8.79
N ALA A 57 -6.76 0.06 -7.63
CA ALA A 57 -7.69 -1.04 -7.30
C ALA A 57 -9.15 -0.69 -7.67
N GLY A 58 -9.35 0.42 -8.36
CA GLY A 58 -10.67 0.98 -8.67
C GLY A 58 -11.33 0.39 -9.91
N PRO A 59 -12.56 0.84 -10.21
CA PRO A 59 -13.34 0.34 -11.34
C PRO A 59 -12.71 0.63 -12.71
N TYR A 60 -11.78 1.57 -12.78
CA TYR A 60 -11.20 2.08 -14.02
C TYR A 60 -9.71 1.69 -14.19
N ALA A 61 -9.33 0.52 -13.69
CA ALA A 61 -8.05 -0.12 -14.03
C ALA A 61 -8.03 -0.57 -15.51
N PHE A 62 -9.21 -0.88 -16.08
CA PHE A 62 -9.40 -1.23 -17.48
C PHE A 62 -9.98 -0.07 -18.26
N SER A 63 -9.41 0.22 -19.44
CA SER A 63 -9.94 1.22 -20.36
C SER A 63 -11.37 0.90 -20.78
N ALA A 64 -12.26 1.87 -20.73
CA ALA A 64 -13.64 1.74 -21.22
C ALA A 64 -13.73 1.65 -22.76
N THR A 65 -12.71 2.10 -23.48
CA THR A 65 -12.70 2.14 -24.95
C THR A 65 -12.24 0.84 -25.58
N ASN A 66 -11.27 0.15 -24.98
CA ASN A 66 -10.68 -1.05 -25.57
C ASN A 66 -10.46 -2.23 -24.60
N GLY A 67 -10.66 -2.00 -23.29
CA GLY A 67 -10.49 -3.02 -22.26
C GLY A 67 -9.05 -3.30 -21.87
N ASP A 68 -8.10 -2.47 -22.28
CA ASP A 68 -6.69 -2.61 -21.93
C ASP A 68 -6.45 -2.23 -20.46
N LEU A 69 -5.57 -2.96 -19.80
CA LEU A 69 -5.22 -2.73 -18.41
C LEU A 69 -4.16 -1.63 -18.29
N LEU A 70 -4.36 -0.69 -17.37
CA LEU A 70 -3.35 0.29 -16.97
C LEU A 70 -2.35 -0.35 -16.01
N VAL A 71 -1.06 -0.24 -16.31
CA VAL A 71 0.02 -0.87 -15.52
C VAL A 71 1.15 0.12 -15.32
N SER A 72 1.76 0.10 -14.14
CA SER A 72 3.07 0.71 -13.92
C SER A 72 4.13 -0.37 -13.81
N SER A 73 5.29 -0.16 -14.48
CA SER A 73 6.40 -1.11 -14.45
C SER A 73 7.75 -0.37 -14.46
N ASP A 74 8.73 -0.95 -13.78
CA ASP A 74 10.12 -0.51 -13.76
C ASP A 74 10.99 -1.21 -14.82
N GLU A 75 10.38 -1.75 -15.87
CA GLU A 75 11.06 -2.48 -16.96
C GLU A 75 12.20 -1.68 -17.60
N THR A 76 12.09 -0.36 -17.64
CA THR A 76 13.11 0.55 -18.19
C THR A 76 14.10 1.09 -17.14
N GLY A 77 14.05 0.60 -15.90
CA GLY A 77 14.91 1.01 -14.79
C GLY A 77 14.26 1.97 -13.80
N VAL A 78 13.20 2.67 -14.24
CA VAL A 78 12.31 3.48 -13.38
C VAL A 78 10.86 3.15 -13.75
N TYR A 79 9.94 3.37 -12.82
CA TYR A 79 8.53 3.15 -13.11
C TYR A 79 8.04 4.06 -14.22
N ASN A 80 7.34 3.46 -15.17
CA ASN A 80 6.60 4.13 -16.24
C ASN A 80 5.18 3.55 -16.34
N ALA A 81 4.26 4.33 -16.90
CA ALA A 81 2.91 3.88 -17.18
C ALA A 81 2.85 3.16 -18.54
N TYR A 82 2.11 2.06 -18.57
CA TYR A 82 1.91 1.21 -19.75
C TYR A 82 0.43 0.87 -19.90
N ARG A 83 0.05 0.65 -21.14
CA ARG A 83 -1.18 -0.02 -21.53
C ARG A 83 -0.86 -1.47 -21.85
N LEU A 84 -1.52 -2.42 -21.19
CA LEU A 84 -1.42 -3.85 -21.44
C LEU A 84 -2.68 -4.34 -22.16
N ASP A 85 -2.52 -4.78 -23.41
CA ASP A 85 -3.55 -5.55 -24.12
C ASP A 85 -3.70 -6.92 -23.45
N VAL A 86 -4.81 -7.14 -22.75
CA VAL A 86 -5.04 -8.38 -22.00
C VAL A 86 -5.28 -9.61 -22.86
N THR A 87 -5.51 -9.43 -24.17
CA THR A 87 -5.69 -10.53 -25.13
C THR A 87 -4.35 -11.02 -25.68
N THR A 88 -3.49 -10.08 -26.07
CA THR A 88 -2.20 -10.39 -26.69
C THR A 88 -1.05 -10.38 -25.70
N MET A 89 -1.27 -9.88 -24.49
CA MET A 89 -0.27 -9.65 -23.45
C MET A 89 0.86 -8.70 -23.90
N GLN A 90 0.57 -7.82 -24.86
CA GLN A 90 1.51 -6.81 -25.30
C GLN A 90 1.39 -5.54 -24.48
N MET A 91 2.53 -5.03 -24.01
CA MET A 91 2.63 -3.75 -23.33
C MET A 91 3.03 -2.64 -24.29
N THR A 92 2.37 -1.48 -24.17
CA THR A 92 2.71 -0.27 -24.90
C THR A 92 2.97 0.84 -23.87
N ALA A 93 4.15 1.45 -23.93
CA ALA A 93 4.51 2.55 -23.03
C ALA A 93 3.63 3.78 -23.31
N LEU A 94 3.07 4.34 -22.23
CA LEU A 94 2.32 5.60 -22.24
C LEU A 94 3.22 6.75 -21.81
N THR A 95 4.21 6.47 -20.94
CA THR A 95 5.22 7.44 -20.49
C THR A 95 6.63 6.92 -20.76
N GLN A 96 7.62 7.81 -20.80
CA GLN A 96 9.01 7.49 -21.05
C GLN A 96 9.91 8.34 -20.13
N SER A 97 9.73 8.20 -18.83
CA SER A 97 10.61 8.80 -17.82
C SER A 97 11.88 7.97 -17.68
N ASP A 98 13.01 8.62 -17.49
CA ASP A 98 14.32 8.00 -17.26
C ASP A 98 14.93 8.35 -15.89
N ASP A 99 14.34 9.28 -15.16
CA ASP A 99 14.83 9.77 -13.87
C ASP A 99 13.80 9.72 -12.74
N ARG A 100 12.50 9.77 -13.03
CA ARG A 100 11.42 9.85 -12.04
C ARG A 100 10.37 8.77 -12.25
N GLY A 101 9.96 8.13 -11.15
CA GLY A 101 8.92 7.11 -11.21
C GLY A 101 7.55 7.71 -11.57
N VAL A 102 6.88 7.12 -12.55
CA VAL A 102 5.49 7.41 -12.92
C VAL A 102 4.61 6.27 -12.42
N TYR A 103 3.68 6.57 -11.54
CA TYR A 103 2.77 5.60 -10.93
C TYR A 103 1.35 5.87 -11.43
N ALA A 104 0.88 5.02 -12.33
CA ALA A 104 -0.46 5.14 -12.90
C ALA A 104 -1.52 4.74 -11.86
N ASP A 105 -2.58 5.56 -11.73
CA ASP A 105 -3.67 5.35 -10.79
C ASP A 105 -4.95 4.84 -11.46
N SER A 106 -5.38 5.46 -12.55
CA SER A 106 -6.68 5.16 -13.12
C SER A 106 -6.82 5.66 -14.56
N TRP A 107 -7.51 4.89 -15.42
CA TRP A 107 -8.10 5.44 -16.61
C TRP A 107 -9.25 6.41 -16.27
N PHE A 108 -9.57 7.30 -17.20
CA PHE A 108 -10.83 8.04 -17.14
C PHE A 108 -12.00 7.11 -17.50
N PRO A 109 -13.20 7.36 -16.93
CA PRO A 109 -14.36 6.49 -17.12
C PRO A 109 -14.88 6.37 -18.56
N GLU A 110 -14.67 7.39 -19.38
CA GLU A 110 -15.28 7.50 -20.71
C GLU A 110 -14.28 7.58 -21.86
N ASP A 111 -12.98 7.76 -21.55
CA ASP A 111 -11.93 7.92 -22.56
C ASP A 111 -10.57 7.37 -22.10
N ASP A 112 -9.54 7.45 -22.96
CA ASP A 112 -8.20 6.93 -22.70
C ASP A 112 -7.25 7.97 -22.07
N ARG A 113 -7.75 9.03 -21.43
CA ARG A 113 -6.96 9.81 -20.50
C ARG A 113 -6.68 8.96 -19.27
N PHE A 114 -5.57 9.21 -18.60
CA PHE A 114 -5.28 8.53 -17.35
C PHE A 114 -4.70 9.47 -16.31
N ILE A 115 -4.97 9.14 -15.04
CA ILE A 115 -4.40 9.79 -13.87
C ILE A 115 -3.15 9.02 -13.46
N TYR A 116 -2.09 9.75 -13.11
CA TYR A 116 -0.89 9.20 -12.52
C TYR A 116 -0.31 10.13 -11.48
N GLN A 117 0.55 9.58 -10.63
CA GLN A 117 1.32 10.31 -9.64
C GLN A 117 2.80 10.26 -9.98
N GLN A 118 3.50 11.35 -9.68
CA GLN A 118 4.94 11.48 -9.85
C GLN A 118 5.48 12.47 -8.83
N ASP A 119 6.65 12.20 -8.27
CA ASP A 119 7.40 13.12 -7.41
C ASP A 119 8.54 13.82 -8.15
N GLY A 120 9.23 14.74 -7.47
CA GLY A 120 10.38 15.46 -7.99
C GLY A 120 11.69 14.69 -7.84
N ASN A 121 11.75 13.41 -8.28
CA ASN A 121 12.96 12.58 -8.24
C ASN A 121 13.37 12.17 -6.80
N GLY A 122 12.41 11.61 -6.06
CA GLY A 122 12.63 11.05 -4.72
C GLY A 122 12.59 12.08 -3.59
N ASP A 123 12.03 13.27 -3.84
CA ASP A 123 11.73 14.26 -2.80
C ASP A 123 10.45 13.92 -2.01
N GLU A 124 9.72 12.89 -2.47
CA GLU A 124 8.46 12.42 -1.90
C GLU A 124 7.33 13.47 -1.94
N LEU A 125 7.51 14.56 -2.69
CA LEU A 125 6.49 15.59 -2.93
C LEU A 125 5.67 15.21 -4.17
N THR A 126 4.78 14.27 -4.00
CA THR A 126 3.98 13.69 -5.08
C THR A 126 2.92 14.66 -5.57
N HIS A 127 2.83 14.82 -6.87
CA HIS A 127 1.75 15.55 -7.56
C HIS A 127 0.86 14.59 -8.35
N VAL A 128 -0.35 15.02 -8.63
CA VAL A 128 -1.34 14.30 -9.44
C VAL A 128 -1.40 14.91 -10.83
N PHE A 129 -1.23 14.06 -11.84
CA PHE A 129 -1.20 14.46 -13.25
C PHE A 129 -2.29 13.74 -14.04
N VAL A 130 -2.71 14.37 -15.12
CA VAL A 130 -3.50 13.75 -16.18
C VAL A 130 -2.70 13.76 -17.47
N MET A 131 -2.71 12.64 -18.19
CA MET A 131 -2.18 12.54 -19.54
C MET A 131 -3.28 12.20 -20.52
N THR A 132 -3.31 12.91 -21.66
CA THR A 132 -4.22 12.61 -22.77
C THR A 132 -3.65 11.51 -23.68
N PRO A 133 -4.46 10.88 -24.55
CA PRO A 133 -3.97 9.92 -25.54
C PRO A 133 -2.94 10.51 -26.52
N GLU A 134 -2.96 11.82 -26.74
CA GLU A 134 -2.02 12.57 -27.58
C GLU A 134 -0.70 12.86 -26.86
N GLY A 135 -0.60 12.57 -25.54
CA GLY A 135 0.58 12.79 -24.72
C GLY A 135 0.65 14.19 -24.08
N GLU A 136 -0.46 14.95 -24.08
CA GLU A 136 -0.53 16.21 -23.35
C GLU A 136 -0.64 15.94 -21.86
N VAL A 137 0.17 16.61 -21.05
CA VAL A 137 0.22 16.46 -19.59
C VAL A 137 -0.32 17.71 -18.91
N THR A 138 -1.19 17.50 -17.94
CA THR A 138 -1.69 18.54 -17.03
C THR A 138 -1.33 18.18 -15.59
N ASP A 139 -0.57 19.04 -14.90
CA ASP A 139 -0.40 18.97 -13.45
C ASP A 139 -1.66 19.53 -12.78
N LEU A 140 -2.38 18.70 -12.03
CA LEU A 140 -3.60 19.07 -11.32
C LEU A 140 -3.33 19.76 -9.99
N THR A 141 -2.14 19.55 -9.44
CA THR A 141 -1.73 20.04 -8.13
C THR A 141 -0.40 20.81 -8.21
N PRO A 142 -0.32 21.86 -9.07
CA PRO A 142 0.91 22.58 -9.28
C PRO A 142 1.32 23.40 -8.05
N GLY A 143 2.63 23.48 -7.78
CA GLY A 143 3.20 24.25 -6.69
C GLY A 143 4.47 23.60 -6.15
N GLU A 144 5.01 24.15 -5.07
CA GLU A 144 6.24 23.66 -4.45
C GLU A 144 5.97 23.29 -2.98
N GLY A 145 6.63 22.22 -2.49
CA GLY A 145 6.68 21.90 -1.07
C GLY A 145 5.41 21.28 -0.50
N HIS A 146 4.53 20.75 -1.35
CA HIS A 146 3.33 20.04 -0.92
C HIS A 146 3.21 18.66 -1.58
N LYS A 147 2.33 17.86 -1.02
CA LYS A 147 1.96 16.53 -1.54
C LYS A 147 0.50 16.50 -1.93
N ALA A 148 0.21 15.70 -2.95
CA ALA A 148 -1.14 15.35 -3.32
C ALA A 148 -1.22 13.88 -3.75
N GLY A 149 -2.43 13.33 -3.73
CA GLY A 149 -2.67 11.96 -4.18
C GLY A 149 -4.11 11.77 -4.64
N PHE A 150 -4.29 10.82 -5.55
CA PHE A 150 -5.59 10.43 -6.06
C PHE A 150 -6.34 9.57 -5.03
N ALA A 151 -7.58 9.96 -4.67
CA ALA A 151 -8.40 9.28 -3.67
C ALA A 151 -9.51 8.40 -4.28
N GLY A 152 -9.82 8.56 -5.57
CA GLY A 152 -10.84 7.76 -6.24
C GLY A 152 -11.80 8.56 -7.12
N TRP A 153 -12.74 7.86 -7.74
CA TRP A 153 -13.77 8.41 -8.61
C TRP A 153 -15.10 8.53 -7.89
N SER A 154 -15.91 9.52 -8.28
CA SER A 154 -17.32 9.53 -7.97
C SER A 154 -18.04 8.36 -8.66
N SER A 155 -19.16 7.90 -8.07
CA SER A 155 -19.92 6.76 -8.58
C SER A 155 -20.46 6.95 -10.00
N ASP A 156 -20.66 8.21 -10.42
CA ASP A 156 -21.12 8.56 -11.78
C ASP A 156 -19.96 8.82 -12.76
N GLY A 157 -18.70 8.75 -12.30
CA GLY A 157 -17.50 8.97 -13.10
C GLY A 157 -17.30 10.43 -13.58
N LYS A 158 -18.12 11.38 -13.14
CA LYS A 158 -18.02 12.77 -13.58
C LYS A 158 -17.09 13.62 -12.75
N SER A 159 -16.71 13.13 -11.59
CA SER A 159 -15.77 13.77 -10.69
C SER A 159 -14.78 12.75 -10.13
N PHE A 160 -13.66 13.25 -9.66
CA PHE A 160 -12.71 12.47 -8.91
C PHE A 160 -12.19 13.25 -7.72
N TYR A 161 -11.61 12.54 -6.75
CA TYR A 161 -11.18 13.10 -5.49
C TYR A 161 -9.67 13.08 -5.39
N VAL A 162 -9.12 14.18 -4.87
CA VAL A 162 -7.69 14.37 -4.65
C VAL A 162 -7.51 14.92 -3.25
N PHE A 163 -6.60 14.35 -2.50
CA PHE A 163 -6.14 14.95 -1.26
C PHE A 163 -4.85 15.73 -1.48
N SER A 164 -4.69 16.86 -0.79
CA SER A 164 -3.48 17.68 -0.88
C SER A 164 -3.24 18.45 0.40
N ASN A 165 -1.97 18.60 0.76
CA ASN A 165 -1.55 19.46 1.88
C ASN A 165 -1.06 20.85 1.42
N GLU A 166 -1.53 21.31 0.26
CA GLU A 166 -1.12 22.61 -0.34
C GLU A 166 -1.46 23.83 0.52
N ARG A 167 -2.56 23.75 1.30
CA ARG A 167 -2.99 24.84 2.21
C ARG A 167 -2.16 24.85 3.48
N ASP A 168 -1.89 23.66 4.03
CA ASP A 168 -1.15 23.47 5.28
C ASP A 168 -0.30 22.20 5.15
N GLY A 169 1.02 22.34 5.17
CA GLY A 169 1.95 21.22 4.98
C GLY A 169 1.77 20.04 5.95
N ALA A 170 1.04 20.25 7.07
CA ALA A 170 0.77 19.22 8.08
C ALA A 170 -0.61 18.54 7.90
N ALA A 171 -1.48 19.04 7.02
CA ALA A 171 -2.86 18.59 6.92
C ALA A 171 -3.29 18.39 5.46
N PHE A 172 -3.85 17.23 5.17
CA PHE A 172 -4.37 16.92 3.84
C PHE A 172 -5.85 17.25 3.73
N ASP A 173 -6.14 18.28 2.94
CA ASP A 173 -7.51 18.65 2.58
C ASP A 173 -8.04 17.75 1.47
N MET A 174 -9.37 17.63 1.38
CA MET A 174 -10.04 16.87 0.33
C MET A 174 -10.63 17.80 -0.72
N TYR A 175 -10.31 17.51 -1.97
CA TYR A 175 -10.78 18.25 -3.14
C TYR A 175 -11.61 17.35 -4.05
N ARG A 176 -12.64 17.92 -4.68
CA ARG A 176 -13.38 17.32 -5.79
C ARG A 176 -13.01 18.02 -7.08
N TYR A 177 -12.61 17.25 -8.08
CA TYR A 177 -12.26 17.70 -9.42
C TYR A 177 -13.33 17.25 -10.41
N SER A 178 -13.68 18.12 -11.35
CA SER A 178 -14.51 17.78 -12.51
C SER A 178 -13.68 16.97 -13.51
N ALA A 179 -14.21 15.82 -13.99
CA ALA A 179 -13.55 15.02 -15.03
C ALA A 179 -13.53 15.72 -16.40
N ALA A 180 -14.40 16.72 -16.61
CA ALA A 180 -14.55 17.38 -17.90
C ALA A 180 -13.50 18.46 -18.16
N ASP A 181 -13.16 19.25 -17.14
CA ASP A 181 -12.34 20.46 -17.27
C ASP A 181 -11.33 20.69 -16.16
N TYR A 182 -11.26 19.73 -15.20
CA TYR A 182 -10.38 19.75 -14.03
C TYR A 182 -10.61 20.94 -13.08
N SER A 183 -11.75 21.65 -13.21
CA SER A 183 -12.15 22.61 -12.20
C SER A 183 -12.33 21.90 -10.86
N ARG A 184 -11.91 22.56 -9.76
CA ARG A 184 -11.93 21.93 -8.43
C ARG A 184 -12.61 22.79 -7.40
N GLU A 185 -13.12 22.12 -6.37
CA GLU A 185 -13.63 22.73 -5.15
C GLU A 185 -13.09 21.98 -3.93
N VAL A 186 -12.96 22.68 -2.80
CA VAL A 186 -12.63 22.07 -1.52
C VAL A 186 -13.88 21.40 -0.97
N LEU A 187 -13.80 20.11 -0.68
CA LEU A 187 -14.85 19.38 0.03
C LEU A 187 -14.72 19.51 1.54
N TYR A 188 -13.48 19.43 2.03
CA TYR A 188 -13.21 19.54 3.45
C TYR A 188 -11.78 20.08 3.69
N GLU A 189 -11.68 21.09 4.57
CA GLU A 189 -10.41 21.60 5.08
C GLU A 189 -10.08 20.85 6.38
N ASN A 190 -9.03 20.03 6.34
CA ASN A 190 -8.58 19.23 7.48
C ASN A 190 -7.78 20.11 8.46
N SER A 191 -8.45 20.75 9.40
CA SER A 191 -7.80 21.59 10.41
C SER A 191 -7.23 20.81 11.61
N GLU A 192 -7.60 19.53 11.74
CA GLU A 192 -7.19 18.66 12.84
C GLU A 192 -5.89 17.88 12.56
N GLY A 193 -5.37 17.94 11.33
CA GLY A 193 -4.17 17.22 10.92
C GLY A 193 -4.33 15.71 10.96
N LEU A 194 -5.52 15.21 10.61
CA LEU A 194 -5.83 13.79 10.56
C LEU A 194 -5.36 13.18 9.24
N ASP A 195 -5.08 11.89 9.24
CA ASP A 195 -4.77 11.13 8.04
C ASP A 195 -6.04 10.75 7.28
N LEU A 196 -6.03 10.82 5.94
CA LEU A 196 -7.16 10.37 5.15
C LEU A 196 -7.31 8.84 5.25
N GLY A 197 -8.49 8.38 5.67
CA GLY A 197 -8.85 6.97 5.68
C GLY A 197 -9.53 6.52 4.40
N SER A 198 -10.65 7.13 4.04
CA SER A 198 -11.44 6.78 2.86
C SER A 198 -12.48 7.85 2.50
N ILE A 199 -12.97 7.81 1.25
CA ILE A 199 -14.11 8.59 0.79
C ILE A 199 -15.17 7.68 0.15
N SER A 200 -16.45 7.94 0.41
CA SER A 200 -17.53 7.21 -0.23
C SER A 200 -17.64 7.55 -1.72
N SER A 201 -18.07 6.59 -2.54
CA SER A 201 -18.14 6.79 -4.00
C SER A 201 -19.18 7.84 -4.44
N ASP A 202 -20.15 8.18 -3.58
CA ASP A 202 -21.07 9.31 -3.81
C ASP A 202 -20.47 10.67 -3.37
N GLY A 203 -19.27 10.64 -2.75
CA GLY A 203 -18.55 11.82 -2.29
C GLY A 203 -19.16 12.52 -1.07
N ARG A 204 -20.11 11.87 -0.41
CA ARG A 204 -20.79 12.43 0.76
C ARG A 204 -20.02 12.23 2.05
N TRP A 205 -19.44 11.04 2.25
CA TRP A 205 -18.80 10.65 3.48
C TRP A 205 -17.28 10.59 3.33
N VAL A 206 -16.58 11.26 4.22
CA VAL A 206 -15.11 11.16 4.33
C VAL A 206 -14.76 10.63 5.71
N VAL A 207 -13.84 9.67 5.74
CA VAL A 207 -13.28 9.10 6.97
C VAL A 207 -11.83 9.54 7.10
N TYR A 208 -11.51 10.11 8.24
CA TYR A 208 -10.15 10.42 8.66
C TYR A 208 -9.74 9.51 9.82
N ALA A 209 -8.44 9.32 9.97
CA ALA A 209 -7.84 8.56 11.07
C ALA A 209 -6.94 9.46 11.91
N ARG A 210 -6.94 9.23 13.22
CA ARG A 210 -5.93 9.76 14.14
C ARG A 210 -5.12 8.57 14.66
N ASN A 211 -3.84 8.53 14.35
CA ASN A 211 -2.92 7.54 14.86
C ASN A 211 -2.30 8.06 16.16
N ASN A 212 -2.78 7.56 17.30
CA ASN A 212 -2.30 7.94 18.62
C ASN A 212 -0.97 7.23 18.96
N SER A 213 -0.82 5.99 18.47
CA SER A 213 0.40 5.19 18.55
C SER A 213 0.39 4.10 17.45
N ASN A 214 1.39 3.21 17.44
CA ASN A 214 1.42 2.06 16.54
C ASN A 214 0.38 0.98 16.88
N ALA A 215 -0.30 1.10 18.02
CA ALA A 215 -1.28 0.13 18.51
C ALA A 215 -2.63 0.79 18.87
N ASP A 216 -2.77 2.09 18.56
CA ASP A 216 -3.94 2.87 18.97
C ASP A 216 -4.31 3.90 17.92
N SER A 217 -5.55 3.85 17.42
CA SER A 217 -6.07 4.80 16.44
C SER A 217 -7.57 5.02 16.60
N ASP A 218 -8.02 6.21 16.19
CA ASP A 218 -9.43 6.58 16.11
C ASP A 218 -9.84 6.84 14.66
N LEU A 219 -11.09 6.54 14.33
CA LEU A 219 -11.71 6.95 13.06
C LEU A 219 -12.71 8.08 13.29
N PHE A 220 -12.64 9.06 12.42
CA PHE A 220 -13.52 10.22 12.39
C PHE A 220 -14.29 10.26 11.08
N LEU A 221 -15.59 10.46 11.16
CA LEU A 221 -16.49 10.55 10.02
C LEU A 221 -17.02 11.97 9.85
N ILE A 222 -17.10 12.42 8.61
CA ILE A 222 -17.72 13.69 8.25
C ILE A 222 -18.67 13.51 7.08
N ASP A 223 -19.87 14.13 7.17
CA ASP A 223 -20.79 14.33 6.06
C ASP A 223 -20.49 15.68 5.39
N VAL A 224 -19.78 15.65 4.25
CA VAL A 224 -19.40 16.89 3.55
C VAL A 224 -20.54 17.57 2.82
N THR A 225 -21.75 17.00 2.85
CA THR A 225 -22.97 17.59 2.28
C THR A 225 -23.85 18.28 3.33
N ALA A 226 -23.48 18.18 4.61
CA ALA A 226 -24.21 18.82 5.69
C ALA A 226 -24.03 20.36 5.67
N ASP A 227 -25.05 21.11 6.11
CA ASP A 227 -24.97 22.57 6.22
C ASP A 227 -23.89 23.03 7.22
N GLU A 228 -23.68 22.25 8.28
CA GLU A 228 -22.61 22.42 9.27
C GLU A 228 -21.75 21.16 9.25
N LEU A 229 -20.46 21.31 8.97
CA LEU A 229 -19.52 20.20 8.91
C LEU A 229 -19.12 19.82 10.33
N GLU A 230 -19.45 18.62 10.76
CA GLU A 230 -19.08 18.04 12.05
C GLU A 230 -18.21 16.81 11.86
N LEU A 231 -17.02 16.84 12.47
CA LEU A 231 -16.09 15.70 12.51
C LEU A 231 -16.41 14.85 13.74
N VAL A 232 -17.01 13.68 13.52
CA VAL A 232 -17.50 12.80 14.60
C VAL A 232 -16.53 11.63 14.81
N ASN A 233 -16.00 11.47 16.03
CA ASN A 233 -15.28 10.24 16.41
C ASN A 233 -16.29 9.08 16.46
N ILE A 234 -16.11 8.11 15.54
CA ILE A 234 -17.00 6.94 15.41
C ILE A 234 -16.48 5.68 16.09
N THR A 235 -15.27 5.75 16.64
CA THR A 235 -14.61 4.64 17.35
C THR A 235 -14.09 5.06 18.73
N PRO A 236 -14.89 5.78 19.58
CA PRO A 236 -14.43 6.15 20.90
C PRO A 236 -14.21 4.88 21.75
N HIS A 237 -13.03 4.77 22.36
CA HIS A 237 -12.64 3.59 23.13
C HIS A 237 -11.69 3.96 24.28
N GLU A 238 -11.38 2.99 25.15
CA GLU A 238 -10.35 3.06 26.17
C GLU A 238 -9.29 2.01 25.92
N GLY A 239 -8.02 2.37 26.10
CA GLY A 239 -6.87 1.46 25.89
C GLY A 239 -6.37 1.50 24.44
N ASP A 240 -5.43 0.62 24.13
CA ASP A 240 -4.77 0.53 22.82
C ASP A 240 -5.61 -0.34 21.89
N ILE A 241 -6.34 0.25 20.97
CA ILE A 241 -7.14 -0.44 19.95
C ILE A 241 -6.87 0.19 18.58
N GLU A 242 -6.58 -0.66 17.61
CA GLU A 242 -6.37 -0.23 16.24
C GLU A 242 -7.68 -0.23 15.45
N TYR A 243 -7.92 0.87 14.73
CA TYR A 243 -8.97 0.99 13.74
C TYR A 243 -8.40 1.51 12.43
N SER A 244 -8.78 0.91 11.31
CA SER A 244 -8.39 1.37 9.98
C SER A 244 -9.56 1.31 9.02
N ALA A 245 -9.84 2.41 8.31
CA ALA A 245 -10.88 2.45 7.29
C ALA A 245 -10.48 1.60 6.07
N MET A 246 -11.36 0.71 5.63
CA MET A 246 -11.16 -0.12 4.43
C MET A 246 -11.99 0.38 3.23
N GLY A 247 -12.96 1.27 3.45
CA GLY A 247 -13.83 1.80 2.42
C GLY A 247 -15.31 1.75 2.80
N PHE A 248 -16.16 1.83 1.81
CA PHE A 248 -17.61 1.81 1.99
C PHE A 248 -18.25 0.64 1.24
N THR A 249 -19.46 0.26 1.66
CA THR A 249 -20.28 -0.66 0.87
C THR A 249 -20.64 -0.04 -0.47
N PRO A 250 -20.93 -0.84 -1.53
CA PRO A 250 -21.24 -0.31 -2.87
C PRO A 250 -22.44 0.67 -2.92
N ASP A 251 -23.35 0.57 -1.95
CA ASP A 251 -24.51 1.47 -1.79
C ASP A 251 -24.22 2.67 -0.87
N ASN A 252 -22.99 2.81 -0.40
CA ASN A 252 -22.54 3.83 0.55
C ASN A 252 -23.35 3.89 1.87
N SER A 253 -24.05 2.80 2.22
CA SER A 253 -24.85 2.76 3.46
C SER A 253 -24.05 2.42 4.71
N LYS A 254 -22.89 1.78 4.55
CA LYS A 254 -22.02 1.36 5.66
C LYS A 254 -20.55 1.67 5.37
N LEU A 255 -19.85 2.11 6.40
CA LEU A 255 -18.38 2.11 6.43
C LEU A 255 -17.87 0.71 6.73
N ILE A 256 -16.81 0.29 6.04
CA ILE A 256 -16.06 -0.94 6.32
C ILE A 256 -14.74 -0.53 6.97
N TYR A 257 -14.42 -1.15 8.10
CA TYR A 257 -13.19 -0.87 8.83
C TYR A 257 -12.62 -2.16 9.46
N SER A 258 -11.32 -2.18 9.71
CA SER A 258 -10.68 -3.22 10.51
C SER A 258 -10.49 -2.76 11.95
N THR A 259 -10.48 -3.72 12.88
CA THR A 259 -10.16 -3.49 14.28
C THR A 259 -9.74 -4.78 14.98
N ASN A 260 -8.88 -4.65 15.99
CA ASN A 260 -8.53 -5.70 16.95
C ASN A 260 -9.31 -5.58 18.28
N GLU A 261 -10.36 -4.73 18.35
CA GLU A 261 -11.20 -4.53 19.55
C GLU A 261 -11.77 -5.84 20.13
N PHE A 262 -12.05 -6.82 19.27
CA PHE A 262 -12.82 -8.02 19.63
C PHE A 262 -11.99 -9.30 19.67
N GLY A 263 -10.67 -9.22 19.60
CA GLY A 263 -9.81 -10.42 19.64
C GLY A 263 -8.33 -10.11 19.38
N GLU A 264 -7.54 -11.17 19.33
CA GLU A 264 -6.10 -11.07 19.06
C GLU A 264 -5.81 -10.62 17.63
N PHE A 265 -6.65 -11.08 16.68
CA PHE A 265 -6.49 -10.77 15.25
C PHE A 265 -7.45 -9.68 14.81
N SER A 266 -6.99 -8.86 13.87
CA SER A 266 -7.81 -7.82 13.24
C SER A 266 -8.95 -8.43 12.46
N GLN A 267 -10.16 -7.91 12.67
CA GLN A 267 -11.39 -8.33 12.01
C GLN A 267 -11.94 -7.19 11.16
N ALA A 268 -12.65 -7.50 10.09
CA ALA A 268 -13.39 -6.49 9.34
C ALA A 268 -14.82 -6.37 9.86
N TRP A 269 -15.23 -5.14 10.13
CA TRP A 269 -16.55 -4.76 10.63
C TRP A 269 -17.20 -3.75 9.70
N THR A 270 -18.51 -3.61 9.82
CA THR A 270 -19.28 -2.54 9.21
C THR A 270 -19.92 -1.65 10.25
N LEU A 271 -19.97 -0.35 9.98
CA LEU A 271 -20.74 0.65 10.72
C LEU A 271 -21.85 1.19 9.82
N SER A 272 -23.11 1.04 10.20
CA SER A 272 -24.24 1.66 9.54
C SER A 272 -24.17 3.17 9.69
N LEU A 273 -24.17 3.92 8.57
CA LEU A 273 -24.10 5.38 8.58
C LEU A 273 -25.41 6.02 9.02
N GLU A 274 -26.53 5.28 8.96
CA GLU A 274 -27.85 5.74 9.40
C GLU A 274 -28.09 5.49 10.90
N THR A 275 -27.75 4.28 11.38
CA THR A 275 -28.11 3.83 12.73
C THR A 275 -26.95 3.81 13.71
N GLY A 276 -25.69 3.84 13.23
CA GLY A 276 -24.51 3.64 14.06
C GLY A 276 -24.29 2.19 14.53
N GLU A 277 -25.11 1.25 14.04
CA GLU A 277 -24.97 -0.17 14.40
C GLU A 277 -23.70 -0.77 13.77
N ARG A 278 -23.00 -1.56 14.55
CA ARG A 278 -21.79 -2.28 14.14
C ARG A 278 -22.09 -3.76 13.94
N GLU A 279 -21.61 -4.33 12.84
CA GLU A 279 -21.75 -5.75 12.52
C GLU A 279 -20.41 -6.30 12.03
N VAL A 280 -20.08 -7.53 12.48
CA VAL A 280 -18.92 -8.24 11.93
C VAL A 280 -19.18 -8.59 10.46
N LEU A 281 -18.21 -8.26 9.61
CA LEU A 281 -18.25 -8.57 8.17
C LEU A 281 -17.41 -9.81 7.83
N VAL A 282 -16.19 -9.88 8.38
CA VAL A 282 -15.26 -11.00 8.26
C VAL A 282 -14.48 -11.12 9.57
N ALA A 283 -14.46 -12.31 10.14
CA ALA A 283 -13.59 -12.66 11.26
C ALA A 283 -12.94 -14.01 10.98
N ASP A 284 -11.67 -14.15 11.32
CA ASP A 284 -10.89 -15.37 11.12
C ASP A 284 -9.95 -15.60 12.32
N ASP A 285 -9.25 -16.72 12.36
CA ASP A 285 -8.17 -17.02 13.29
C ASP A 285 -6.83 -16.34 12.90
N TRP A 286 -6.87 -15.44 11.91
CA TRP A 286 -5.76 -14.63 11.38
C TRP A 286 -6.25 -13.23 11.03
N ASP A 287 -5.30 -12.29 10.82
CA ASP A 287 -5.64 -10.90 10.51
C ASP A 287 -6.40 -10.78 9.18
N VAL A 288 -7.52 -10.09 9.21
CA VAL A 288 -8.23 -9.66 8.00
C VAL A 288 -7.55 -8.39 7.49
N MET A 289 -6.76 -8.54 6.42
CA MET A 289 -5.91 -7.49 5.88
C MET A 289 -6.67 -6.47 5.04
N TYR A 290 -7.70 -6.92 4.31
CA TYR A 290 -8.55 -6.05 3.52
C TYR A 290 -9.90 -6.70 3.19
N VAL A 291 -10.87 -5.85 2.92
CA VAL A 291 -12.15 -6.22 2.30
C VAL A 291 -12.46 -5.22 1.19
N GLY A 292 -12.78 -5.73 0.01
CA GLY A 292 -13.16 -4.91 -1.13
C GLY A 292 -14.35 -5.50 -1.87
N TYR A 293 -15.01 -4.67 -2.68
CA TYR A 293 -16.11 -5.08 -3.53
C TYR A 293 -15.78 -4.84 -5.00
N SER A 294 -16.31 -5.68 -5.87
CA SER A 294 -16.33 -5.36 -7.29
C SER A 294 -17.16 -4.09 -7.55
N PRO A 295 -16.88 -3.34 -8.64
CA PRO A 295 -17.64 -2.10 -8.95
C PRO A 295 -19.16 -2.31 -9.02
N SER A 296 -19.60 -3.51 -9.42
CA SER A 296 -21.03 -3.89 -9.46
C SER A 296 -21.62 -4.27 -8.10
N GLY A 297 -20.80 -4.34 -7.04
CA GLY A 297 -21.18 -4.87 -5.74
C GLY A 297 -21.46 -6.38 -5.69
N ARG A 298 -21.31 -7.08 -6.83
CA ARG A 298 -21.67 -8.50 -6.95
C ARG A 298 -20.70 -9.43 -6.21
N TYR A 299 -19.43 -9.07 -6.20
CA TYR A 299 -18.37 -9.86 -5.59
C TYR A 299 -17.75 -9.07 -4.45
N ARG A 300 -17.53 -9.76 -3.33
CA ARG A 300 -16.70 -9.31 -2.22
C ARG A 300 -15.43 -10.15 -2.20
N VAL A 301 -14.30 -9.51 -2.02
CA VAL A 301 -13.00 -10.15 -1.84
C VAL A 301 -12.48 -9.76 -0.48
N SER A 302 -11.98 -10.71 0.29
CA SER A 302 -11.28 -10.47 1.54
C SER A 302 -9.93 -11.16 1.51
N GLY A 303 -8.90 -10.49 2.02
CA GLY A 303 -7.58 -11.06 2.26
C GLY A 303 -7.42 -11.36 3.74
N VAL A 304 -7.02 -12.58 4.04
CA VAL A 304 -6.69 -13.05 5.39
C VAL A 304 -5.24 -13.51 5.38
N ASN A 305 -4.47 -13.10 6.40
CA ASN A 305 -3.03 -13.37 6.46
C ASN A 305 -2.74 -14.85 6.80
#